data_41550f45addf24857acd718d83058eeb
#
_entry.id   41550f45addf24857acd718d83058eeb
#
_cell.length_a   1.000
_cell.length_b   1.000
_cell.length_c   1.000
_cell.angle_alpha   90.00
_cell.angle_beta   90.00
_cell.angle_gamma   90.00
#
_symmetry.space_group_name_H-M   'P 1'
#
loop_
_entity.id
_entity.type
_entity.pdbx_description
1 polymer ?
#
loop_
_entity_poly.entity_id
_entity_poly.type
_entity_poly.pdbx_seq_one_letter_code
_entity_poly.pdbx_strand_id
1 'polypeptide(L)'
;MMAKANGNQAGTPRGRRPKGQGPDLREAILNAAEGLFSRHGFYGVTVRQVAAEAGVDTALIHYYFGAKRELFDSVFARRAEILNEARLGAMRAYQAAQPDSMTVEGVIEAFIGPLVDLSMTDDPHWKNYFRLVALVNNTPDWGGETMHRYFDPVVHRLIDALKAAMPDAEIRDLYWCYQFLTGSMMLALSETGRIDQLSDGLCRSSDMQAVRARLFAYCAAGIQEVVRRHPEA
;
A
#
# COMPACT_ATOMS: atom_id res chain seq x y z
N MET A 1 37.58 -12.60 -71.42
CA MET A 1 36.34 -13.28 -71.06
C MET A 1 36.26 -13.33 -69.58
N MET A 2 35.45 -12.44 -68.95
CA MET A 2 35.32 -12.33 -67.50
C MET A 2 34.04 -13.01 -67.10
N ALA A 3 34.13 -13.96 -66.17
CA ALA A 3 32.96 -14.60 -65.52
C ALA A 3 32.57 -13.85 -64.27
N LYS A 4 31.31 -13.43 -64.20
CA LYS A 4 30.67 -12.80 -62.98
C LYS A 4 30.30 -13.91 -61.98
N ALA A 5 30.82 -13.81 -60.78
CA ALA A 5 30.35 -14.61 -59.66
C ALA A 5 29.19 -13.90 -58.96
N ASN A 6 28.02 -14.51 -58.92
CA ASN A 6 26.84 -14.08 -58.13
C ASN A 6 26.96 -14.61 -56.70
N GLY A 7 27.14 -13.71 -55.73
CA GLY A 7 27.09 -14.03 -54.33
C GLY A 7 25.65 -13.94 -53.79
N ASN A 8 25.05 -15.09 -53.53
CA ASN A 8 23.75 -15.22 -52.86
C ASN A 8 23.96 -15.13 -51.32
N GLN A 9 23.61 -14.01 -50.73
CA GLN A 9 23.62 -13.88 -49.26
C GLN A 9 22.30 -14.45 -48.71
N ALA A 10 22.38 -15.65 -48.18
CA ALA A 10 21.28 -16.25 -47.39
C ALA A 10 21.10 -15.49 -46.09
N GLY A 11 19.93 -14.86 -45.90
CA GLY A 11 19.53 -14.21 -44.68
C GLY A 11 19.38 -15.22 -43.55
N THR A 12 20.10 -14.99 -42.46
CA THR A 12 20.02 -15.78 -41.23
C THR A 12 18.60 -15.66 -40.60
N PRO A 13 17.90 -16.75 -40.26
CA PRO A 13 16.58 -16.66 -39.63
C PRO A 13 16.74 -16.08 -38.25
N ARG A 14 15.98 -14.99 -37.93
CA ARG A 14 15.86 -14.43 -36.61
C ARG A 14 15.28 -15.51 -35.67
N GLY A 15 16.14 -16.10 -34.85
CA GLY A 15 15.78 -17.10 -33.86
C GLY A 15 14.74 -16.55 -32.91
N ARG A 16 13.66 -17.32 -32.75
CA ARG A 16 12.60 -17.12 -31.77
C ARG A 16 13.26 -17.16 -30.40
N ARG A 17 13.24 -16.03 -29.65
CA ARG A 17 13.76 -15.99 -28.29
C ARG A 17 13.07 -17.07 -27.42
N PRO A 18 13.80 -17.78 -26.52
CA PRO A 18 13.22 -18.78 -25.64
C PRO A 18 12.14 -18.14 -24.76
N LYS A 19 10.98 -18.81 -24.62
CA LYS A 19 9.97 -18.48 -23.62
C LYS A 19 10.62 -18.63 -22.24
N GLY A 20 10.85 -17.51 -21.50
CA GLY A 20 11.28 -17.56 -20.10
C GLY A 20 12.33 -16.55 -19.64
N GLN A 21 12.85 -15.65 -20.50
CA GLN A 21 13.91 -14.68 -20.14
C GLN A 21 13.64 -13.24 -20.63
N GLY A 22 12.39 -12.86 -20.82
CA GLY A 22 12.01 -11.46 -21.01
C GLY A 22 11.56 -10.86 -19.69
N PRO A 23 11.69 -9.52 -19.47
CA PRO A 23 11.07 -8.88 -18.33
C PRO A 23 9.59 -9.26 -18.32
N ASP A 24 9.06 -9.55 -17.14
CA ASP A 24 7.63 -9.81 -16.99
C ASP A 24 6.89 -8.51 -17.31
N LEU A 25 6.35 -8.44 -18.53
CA LEU A 25 5.69 -7.24 -19.05
C LEU A 25 4.45 -6.88 -18.22
N ARG A 26 3.82 -7.87 -17.58
CA ARG A 26 2.71 -7.65 -16.69
C ARG A 26 3.17 -6.88 -15.44
N GLU A 27 4.28 -7.28 -14.81
CA GLU A 27 4.88 -6.60 -13.68
C GLU A 27 5.42 -5.21 -14.06
N ALA A 28 6.02 -5.06 -15.22
CA ALA A 28 6.46 -3.75 -15.71
C ALA A 28 5.30 -2.75 -15.86
N ILE A 29 4.15 -3.21 -16.39
CA ILE A 29 2.92 -2.39 -16.47
C ILE A 29 2.40 -2.02 -15.09
N LEU A 30 2.34 -2.98 -14.16
CA LEU A 30 1.88 -2.72 -12.80
C LEU A 30 2.77 -1.71 -12.06
N ASN A 31 4.09 -1.81 -12.20
CA ASN A 31 5.04 -0.88 -11.59
C ASN A 31 4.93 0.53 -12.18
N ALA A 32 4.82 0.65 -13.50
CA ALA A 32 4.59 1.93 -14.18
C ALA A 32 3.27 2.56 -13.75
N ALA A 33 2.19 1.78 -13.71
CA ALA A 33 0.87 2.23 -13.28
C ALA A 33 0.87 2.67 -11.81
N GLU A 34 1.49 1.90 -10.91
CA GLU A 34 1.62 2.25 -9.48
C GLU A 34 2.32 3.60 -9.30
N GLY A 35 3.46 3.80 -9.97
CA GLY A 35 4.19 5.06 -9.92
C GLY A 35 3.40 6.24 -10.46
N LEU A 36 2.64 6.08 -11.53
CA LEU A 36 1.80 7.14 -12.09
C LEU A 36 0.58 7.42 -11.21
N PHE A 37 -0.15 6.40 -10.78
CA PHE A 37 -1.33 6.58 -9.93
C PHE A 37 -0.98 7.18 -8.57
N SER A 38 0.16 6.84 -7.98
CA SER A 38 0.60 7.41 -6.70
C SER A 38 0.91 8.90 -6.78
N ARG A 39 1.34 9.40 -7.95
CA ARG A 39 1.67 10.83 -8.16
C ARG A 39 0.49 11.65 -8.64
N HIS A 40 -0.37 11.09 -9.47
CA HIS A 40 -1.38 11.85 -10.22
C HIS A 40 -2.82 11.42 -9.91
N GLY A 41 -3.01 10.43 -9.05
CA GLY A 41 -4.31 9.86 -8.73
C GLY A 41 -4.93 9.09 -9.90
N PHE A 42 -6.09 8.47 -9.65
CA PHE A 42 -6.78 7.70 -10.67
C PHE A 42 -7.16 8.53 -11.89
N TYR A 43 -7.74 9.72 -11.69
CA TYR A 43 -8.25 10.56 -12.78
C TYR A 43 -7.15 11.24 -13.59
N GLY A 44 -6.00 11.54 -12.97
CA GLY A 44 -4.87 12.22 -13.62
C GLY A 44 -4.01 11.34 -14.53
N VAL A 45 -4.31 10.04 -14.64
CA VAL A 45 -3.51 9.07 -15.42
C VAL A 45 -4.34 8.48 -16.56
N THR A 46 -3.73 8.30 -17.72
CA THR A 46 -4.32 7.60 -18.88
C THR A 46 -3.59 6.29 -19.14
N VAL A 47 -4.29 5.30 -19.73
CA VAL A 47 -3.67 4.03 -20.15
C VAL A 47 -2.50 4.26 -21.12
N ARG A 48 -2.58 5.30 -21.96
CA ARG A 48 -1.49 5.67 -22.88
C ARG A 48 -0.22 6.12 -22.16
N GLN A 49 -0.35 6.87 -21.05
CA GLN A 49 0.79 7.25 -20.20
C GLN A 49 1.42 6.04 -19.55
N VAL A 50 0.60 5.11 -19.04
CA VAL A 50 1.10 3.84 -18.46
C VAL A 50 1.85 3.01 -19.53
N ALA A 51 1.31 2.91 -20.73
CA ALA A 51 1.95 2.19 -21.83
C ALA A 51 3.31 2.80 -22.19
N ALA A 52 3.39 4.13 -22.28
CA ALA A 52 4.63 4.84 -22.57
C ALA A 52 5.69 4.63 -21.47
N GLU A 53 5.29 4.71 -20.20
CA GLU A 53 6.17 4.51 -19.04
C GLU A 53 6.67 3.06 -18.95
N ALA A 54 5.80 2.08 -19.25
CA ALA A 54 6.14 0.66 -19.23
C ALA A 54 6.89 0.19 -20.49
N GLY A 55 7.01 1.04 -21.53
CA GLY A 55 7.62 0.70 -22.80
C GLY A 55 6.86 -0.36 -23.60
N VAL A 56 5.52 -0.36 -23.52
CA VAL A 56 4.64 -1.34 -24.17
C VAL A 56 3.57 -0.65 -25.04
N ASP A 57 2.89 -1.45 -25.88
CA ASP A 57 1.70 -0.97 -26.58
C ASP A 57 0.48 -0.95 -25.66
N THR A 58 -0.44 0.00 -25.86
CA THR A 58 -1.71 0.10 -25.12
C THR A 58 -2.59 -1.14 -25.27
N ALA A 59 -2.53 -1.81 -26.44
CA ALA A 59 -3.25 -3.06 -26.67
C ALA A 59 -2.82 -4.16 -25.70
N LEU A 60 -1.55 -4.18 -25.28
CA LEU A 60 -1.05 -5.15 -24.32
C LEU A 60 -1.63 -4.90 -22.92
N ILE A 61 -1.81 -3.63 -22.52
CA ILE A 61 -2.45 -3.28 -21.25
C ILE A 61 -3.90 -3.75 -21.26
N HIS A 62 -4.64 -3.48 -22.35
CA HIS A 62 -6.02 -3.95 -22.48
C HIS A 62 -6.12 -5.48 -22.49
N TYR A 63 -5.13 -6.17 -23.06
CA TYR A 63 -5.08 -7.63 -23.06
C TYR A 63 -4.89 -8.21 -21.64
N TYR A 64 -3.99 -7.63 -20.82
CA TYR A 64 -3.72 -8.14 -19.47
C TYR A 64 -4.72 -7.69 -18.41
N PHE A 65 -5.26 -6.49 -18.55
CA PHE A 65 -6.00 -5.84 -17.45
C PHE A 65 -7.39 -5.33 -17.84
N GLY A 66 -7.72 -5.25 -19.14
CA GLY A 66 -8.99 -4.68 -19.57
C GLY A 66 -8.99 -3.14 -19.54
N ALA A 67 -9.96 -2.54 -18.87
CA ALA A 67 -10.07 -1.10 -18.75
C ALA A 67 -9.13 -0.54 -17.66
N LYS A 68 -9.00 0.78 -17.63
CA LYS A 68 -8.15 1.49 -16.65
C LYS A 68 -8.52 1.17 -15.19
N ARG A 69 -9.79 0.91 -14.91
CA ARG A 69 -10.26 0.57 -13.56
C ARG A 69 -9.72 -0.78 -13.12
N GLU A 70 -9.78 -1.79 -13.96
CA GLU A 70 -9.24 -3.12 -13.66
C GLU A 70 -7.71 -3.11 -13.51
N LEU A 71 -7.01 -2.28 -14.31
CA LEU A 71 -5.59 -2.04 -14.09
C LEU A 71 -5.31 -1.43 -12.72
N PHE A 72 -6.08 -0.40 -12.33
CA PHE A 72 -5.96 0.24 -11.02
C PHE A 72 -6.23 -0.74 -9.89
N ASP A 73 -7.31 -1.51 -9.98
CA ASP A 73 -7.67 -2.52 -8.98
C ASP A 73 -6.57 -3.60 -8.87
N SER A 74 -5.95 -3.99 -9.99
CA SER A 74 -4.82 -4.93 -9.99
C SER A 74 -3.56 -4.37 -9.31
N VAL A 75 -3.26 -3.07 -9.54
CA VAL A 75 -2.16 -2.37 -8.85
C VAL A 75 -2.41 -2.33 -7.34
N PHE A 76 -3.63 -1.98 -6.96
CA PHE A 76 -4.00 -1.83 -5.55
C PHE A 76 -3.99 -3.18 -4.81
N ALA A 77 -4.63 -4.21 -5.40
CA ALA A 77 -4.74 -5.55 -4.84
C ALA A 77 -3.37 -6.19 -4.56
N ARG A 78 -2.44 -6.07 -5.52
CA ARG A 78 -1.11 -6.71 -5.47
C ARG A 78 -0.38 -6.48 -4.14
N ARG A 79 -0.44 -5.26 -3.61
CA ARG A 79 0.23 -4.90 -2.36
C ARG A 79 -0.68 -4.95 -1.15
N ALA A 80 -1.98 -4.74 -1.35
CA ALA A 80 -2.97 -4.89 -0.28
C ALA A 80 -2.94 -6.30 0.31
N GLU A 81 -2.84 -7.32 -0.54
CA GLU A 81 -2.78 -8.72 -0.11
C GLU A 81 -1.55 -8.99 0.76
N ILE A 82 -0.36 -8.57 0.32
CA ILE A 82 0.89 -8.76 1.08
C ILE A 82 0.81 -8.03 2.43
N LEU A 83 0.36 -6.77 2.40
CA LEU A 83 0.24 -5.96 3.61
C LEU A 83 -0.75 -6.55 4.61
N ASN A 84 -1.92 -6.95 4.14
CA ASN A 84 -2.97 -7.50 4.99
C ASN A 84 -2.55 -8.85 5.60
N GLU A 85 -1.86 -9.70 4.83
CA GLU A 85 -1.32 -10.96 5.34
C GLU A 85 -0.29 -10.71 6.46
N ALA A 86 0.62 -9.76 6.26
CA ALA A 86 1.59 -9.36 7.28
C ALA A 86 0.90 -8.83 8.55
N ARG A 87 -0.11 -7.97 8.43
CA ARG A 87 -0.88 -7.44 9.57
C ARG A 87 -1.65 -8.54 10.30
N LEU A 88 -2.40 -9.36 9.57
CA LEU A 88 -3.15 -10.46 10.16
C LEU A 88 -2.22 -11.48 10.83
N GLY A 89 -1.05 -11.73 10.25
CA GLY A 89 -0.01 -12.57 10.84
C GLY A 89 0.52 -12.01 12.16
N ALA A 90 0.89 -10.72 12.18
CA ALA A 90 1.37 -10.04 13.38
C ALA A 90 0.32 -10.02 14.50
N MET A 91 -0.93 -9.72 14.16
CA MET A 91 -2.02 -9.69 15.15
C MET A 91 -2.30 -11.09 15.71
N ARG A 92 -2.31 -12.15 14.88
CA ARG A 92 -2.44 -13.53 15.36
C ARG A 92 -1.28 -13.93 16.28
N ALA A 93 -0.05 -13.57 15.91
CA ALA A 93 1.14 -13.87 16.71
C ALA A 93 1.08 -13.14 18.07
N TYR A 94 0.70 -11.87 18.09
CA TYR A 94 0.53 -11.11 19.32
C TYR A 94 -0.55 -11.72 20.23
N GLN A 95 -1.73 -12.04 19.68
CA GLN A 95 -2.81 -12.66 20.44
C GLN A 95 -2.41 -14.02 21.03
N ALA A 96 -1.68 -14.83 20.27
CA ALA A 96 -1.19 -16.13 20.74
C ALA A 96 -0.13 -16.00 21.85
N ALA A 97 0.68 -14.94 21.83
CA ALA A 97 1.70 -14.66 22.84
C ALA A 97 1.12 -14.05 24.13
N GLN A 98 -0.03 -13.38 24.05
CA GLN A 98 -0.67 -12.62 25.16
C GLN A 98 -2.19 -12.91 25.23
N PRO A 99 -2.62 -14.17 25.38
CA PRO A 99 -4.05 -14.52 25.27
C PRO A 99 -4.94 -13.84 26.30
N ASP A 100 -4.43 -13.65 27.53
CA ASP A 100 -5.19 -13.13 28.68
C ASP A 100 -4.78 -11.71 29.11
N SER A 101 -3.81 -11.10 28.40
CA SER A 101 -3.21 -9.82 28.82
C SER A 101 -2.87 -8.90 27.64
N MET A 102 -3.74 -8.88 26.63
CA MET A 102 -3.56 -7.95 25.51
C MET A 102 -3.64 -6.50 25.97
N THR A 103 -2.77 -5.66 25.42
CA THR A 103 -2.72 -4.22 25.67
C THR A 103 -3.02 -3.44 24.39
N VAL A 104 -3.49 -2.20 24.54
CA VAL A 104 -3.72 -1.33 23.37
C VAL A 104 -2.44 -1.08 22.61
N GLU A 105 -1.31 -0.88 23.31
CA GLU A 105 0.00 -0.68 22.73
C GLU A 105 0.43 -1.87 21.86
N GLY A 106 0.27 -3.09 22.37
CA GLY A 106 0.61 -4.31 21.63
C GLY A 106 -0.29 -4.53 20.40
N VAL A 107 -1.58 -4.22 20.53
CA VAL A 107 -2.51 -4.27 19.39
C VAL A 107 -2.12 -3.26 18.31
N ILE A 108 -1.77 -2.03 18.70
CA ILE A 108 -1.32 -0.98 17.77
C ILE A 108 0.00 -1.37 17.11
N GLU A 109 0.96 -1.92 17.87
CA GLU A 109 2.22 -2.43 17.33
C GLU A 109 1.97 -3.54 16.29
N ALA A 110 1.11 -4.50 16.60
CA ALA A 110 0.78 -5.60 15.68
C ALA A 110 0.05 -5.12 14.41
N PHE A 111 -0.74 -4.04 14.50
CA PHE A 111 -1.50 -3.51 13.38
C PHE A 111 -0.71 -2.55 12.50
N ILE A 112 0.06 -1.61 13.07
CA ILE A 112 0.82 -0.59 12.32
C ILE A 112 2.24 -1.06 12.00
N GLY A 113 2.84 -1.88 12.88
CA GLY A 113 4.24 -2.33 12.74
C GLY A 113 4.59 -2.83 11.34
N PRO A 114 3.82 -3.77 10.76
CA PRO A 114 4.08 -4.28 9.42
C PRO A 114 4.11 -3.21 8.32
N LEU A 115 3.33 -2.11 8.44
CA LEU A 115 3.36 -1.01 7.47
C LEU A 115 4.69 -0.26 7.55
N VAL A 116 5.12 0.04 8.78
CA VAL A 116 6.38 0.74 9.02
C VAL A 116 7.55 -0.13 8.57
N ASP A 117 7.53 -1.43 8.87
CA ASP A 117 8.57 -2.37 8.43
C ASP A 117 8.68 -2.41 6.90
N LEU A 118 7.55 -2.49 6.19
CA LEU A 118 7.52 -2.46 4.72
C LEU A 118 8.00 -1.11 4.16
N SER A 119 7.71 0.00 4.83
CA SER A 119 8.18 1.34 4.41
C SER A 119 9.71 1.50 4.55
N MET A 120 10.35 0.72 5.40
CA MET A 120 11.79 0.72 5.63
C MET A 120 12.57 -0.26 4.74
N THR A 121 11.88 -1.06 3.93
CA THR A 121 12.54 -1.95 2.98
C THR A 121 13.18 -1.18 1.82
N ASP A 122 14.12 -1.81 1.11
CA ASP A 122 14.76 -1.24 -0.08
C ASP A 122 13.82 -1.21 -1.32
N ASP A 123 12.60 -1.74 -1.21
CA ASP A 123 11.60 -1.69 -2.29
C ASP A 123 10.92 -0.31 -2.34
N PRO A 124 11.28 0.57 -3.33
CA PRO A 124 10.74 1.91 -3.43
C PRO A 124 9.24 1.94 -3.75
N HIS A 125 8.69 0.83 -4.18
CA HIS A 125 7.28 0.73 -4.52
C HIS A 125 6.35 0.81 -3.30
N TRP A 126 6.83 0.45 -2.10
CA TRP A 126 6.02 0.61 -0.88
C TRP A 126 5.66 2.08 -0.61
N LYS A 127 6.60 3.01 -0.84
CA LYS A 127 6.32 4.45 -0.73
C LYS A 127 5.24 4.92 -1.71
N ASN A 128 5.30 4.43 -2.95
CA ASN A 128 4.25 4.72 -3.95
C ASN A 128 2.91 4.15 -3.49
N TYR A 129 2.91 2.93 -2.98
CA TYR A 129 1.70 2.28 -2.51
C TYR A 129 1.04 3.00 -1.34
N PHE A 130 1.80 3.39 -0.30
CA PHE A 130 1.25 4.15 0.83
C PHE A 130 0.68 5.51 0.42
N ARG A 131 1.34 6.21 -0.53
CA ARG A 131 0.78 7.43 -1.12
C ARG A 131 -0.53 7.16 -1.87
N LEU A 132 -0.57 6.07 -2.63
CA LEU A 132 -1.77 5.67 -3.35
C LEU A 132 -2.92 5.32 -2.39
N VAL A 133 -2.66 4.55 -1.33
CA VAL A 133 -3.66 4.24 -0.29
C VAL A 133 -4.18 5.51 0.36
N ALA A 134 -3.31 6.46 0.69
CA ALA A 134 -3.73 7.75 1.26
C ALA A 134 -4.62 8.55 0.30
N LEU A 135 -4.31 8.57 -1.00
CA LEU A 135 -5.16 9.21 -2.01
C LEU A 135 -6.53 8.53 -2.11
N VAL A 136 -6.57 7.21 -2.15
CA VAL A 136 -7.82 6.43 -2.24
C VAL A 136 -8.67 6.65 -1.00
N ASN A 137 -8.07 6.57 0.19
CA ASN A 137 -8.77 6.76 1.47
C ASN A 137 -9.43 8.15 1.61
N ASN A 138 -8.89 9.16 0.92
CA ASN A 138 -9.42 10.52 0.92
C ASN A 138 -10.29 10.84 -0.32
N THR A 139 -10.68 9.84 -1.11
CA THR A 139 -11.54 10.03 -2.29
C THR A 139 -12.99 9.69 -1.95
N PRO A 140 -13.94 10.67 -1.90
CA PRO A 140 -15.30 10.44 -1.42
C PRO A 140 -16.13 9.47 -2.26
N ASP A 141 -15.98 9.52 -3.59
CA ASP A 141 -16.89 8.81 -4.52
C ASP A 141 -16.73 7.28 -4.49
N TRP A 142 -15.50 6.80 -4.74
CA TRP A 142 -15.23 5.36 -4.89
C TRP A 142 -14.13 4.84 -3.96
N GLY A 143 -13.46 5.73 -3.25
CA GLY A 143 -12.36 5.36 -2.34
C GLY A 143 -12.85 4.48 -1.22
N GLY A 144 -14.00 4.80 -0.62
CA GLY A 144 -14.64 3.99 0.43
C GLY A 144 -14.92 2.56 -0.02
N GLU A 145 -15.46 2.36 -1.24
CA GLU A 145 -15.70 1.02 -1.79
C GLU A 145 -14.40 0.22 -1.97
N THR A 146 -13.35 0.87 -2.47
CA THR A 146 -12.04 0.25 -2.62
C THR A 146 -11.44 -0.13 -1.26
N MET A 147 -11.50 0.78 -0.27
CA MET A 147 -11.04 0.51 1.09
C MET A 147 -11.82 -0.63 1.74
N HIS A 148 -13.15 -0.64 1.63
CA HIS A 148 -14.01 -1.71 2.10
C HIS A 148 -13.58 -3.08 1.53
N ARG A 149 -13.44 -3.16 0.20
CA ARG A 149 -13.09 -4.41 -0.48
C ARG A 149 -11.79 -5.04 0.03
N TYR A 150 -10.76 -4.23 0.24
CA TYR A 150 -9.41 -4.73 0.54
C TYR A 150 -9.06 -4.73 2.02
N PHE A 151 -9.64 -3.86 2.84
CA PHE A 151 -9.16 -3.66 4.21
C PHE A 151 -10.15 -4.02 5.33
N ASP A 152 -11.45 -4.11 5.07
CA ASP A 152 -12.41 -4.41 6.13
C ASP A 152 -12.08 -5.67 6.95
N PRO A 153 -11.64 -6.79 6.34
CA PRO A 153 -11.33 -7.98 7.13
C PRO A 153 -10.22 -7.74 8.17
N VAL A 154 -9.21 -6.93 7.85
CA VAL A 154 -8.12 -6.61 8.78
C VAL A 154 -8.55 -5.55 9.79
N VAL A 155 -9.43 -4.63 9.39
CA VAL A 155 -10.02 -3.63 10.30
C VAL A 155 -10.90 -4.29 11.36
N HIS A 156 -11.77 -5.20 10.97
CA HIS A 156 -12.60 -5.93 11.95
C HIS A 156 -11.73 -6.69 12.96
N ARG A 157 -10.62 -7.29 12.54
CA ARG A 157 -9.66 -7.91 13.45
C ARG A 157 -9.00 -6.94 14.41
N LEU A 158 -8.71 -5.72 13.96
CA LEU A 158 -8.24 -4.66 14.86
C LEU A 158 -9.28 -4.31 15.91
N ILE A 159 -10.54 -4.09 15.49
CA ILE A 159 -11.63 -3.76 16.41
C ILE A 159 -11.84 -4.88 17.45
N ASP A 160 -11.85 -6.16 17.02
CA ASP A 160 -11.95 -7.30 17.91
C ASP A 160 -10.80 -7.33 18.93
N ALA A 161 -9.56 -7.07 18.50
CA ALA A 161 -8.38 -7.06 19.36
C ALA A 161 -8.40 -5.88 20.35
N LEU A 162 -8.82 -4.70 19.91
CA LEU A 162 -9.01 -3.54 20.80
C LEU A 162 -10.12 -3.79 21.84
N LYS A 163 -11.23 -4.40 21.43
CA LYS A 163 -12.32 -4.78 22.34
C LYS A 163 -11.86 -5.81 23.37
N ALA A 164 -11.00 -6.76 22.99
CA ALA A 164 -10.42 -7.71 23.92
C ALA A 164 -9.42 -7.06 24.89
N ALA A 165 -8.65 -6.06 24.44
CA ALA A 165 -7.73 -5.28 25.29
C ALA A 165 -8.47 -4.30 26.22
N MET A 166 -9.68 -3.86 25.83
CA MET A 166 -10.52 -2.91 26.58
C MET A 166 -11.97 -3.43 26.59
N PRO A 167 -12.32 -4.39 27.46
CA PRO A 167 -13.65 -5.01 27.46
C PRO A 167 -14.81 -4.04 27.67
N ASP A 168 -14.58 -2.95 28.39
CA ASP A 168 -15.59 -1.93 28.71
C ASP A 168 -15.72 -0.85 27.61
N ALA A 169 -14.89 -0.89 26.56
CA ALA A 169 -14.94 0.10 25.48
C ALA A 169 -16.22 -0.04 24.64
N GLU A 170 -16.90 1.07 24.38
CA GLU A 170 -17.99 1.11 23.42
C GLU A 170 -17.49 0.83 22.00
N ILE A 171 -18.19 -0.04 21.27
CA ILE A 171 -17.82 -0.41 19.91
C ILE A 171 -17.79 0.80 18.95
N ARG A 172 -18.67 1.77 19.17
CA ARG A 172 -18.73 3.04 18.43
C ARG A 172 -17.43 3.83 18.57
N ASP A 173 -16.89 3.91 19.79
CA ASP A 173 -15.67 4.65 20.06
C ASP A 173 -14.45 3.97 19.46
N LEU A 174 -14.43 2.64 19.39
CA LEU A 174 -13.38 1.90 18.71
C LEU A 174 -13.37 2.17 17.20
N TYR A 175 -14.54 2.32 16.55
CA TYR A 175 -14.60 2.73 15.14
C TYR A 175 -14.14 4.18 14.92
N TRP A 176 -14.47 5.11 15.82
CA TRP A 176 -13.92 6.47 15.77
C TRP A 176 -12.40 6.47 15.97
N CYS A 177 -11.92 5.69 16.93
CA CYS A 177 -10.47 5.52 17.14
C CYS A 177 -9.78 4.96 15.90
N TYR A 178 -10.38 3.98 15.22
CA TYR A 178 -9.87 3.49 13.92
C TYR A 178 -9.81 4.60 12.87
N GLN A 179 -10.82 5.44 12.76
CA GLN A 179 -10.83 6.56 11.82
C GLN A 179 -9.67 7.53 12.08
N PHE A 180 -9.42 7.90 13.34
CA PHE A 180 -8.33 8.81 13.72
C PHE A 180 -6.95 8.16 13.55
N LEU A 181 -6.81 6.89 13.90
CA LEU A 181 -5.62 6.09 13.68
C LEU A 181 -5.26 6.03 12.20
N THR A 182 -6.25 5.76 11.34
CA THR A 182 -6.05 5.70 9.89
C THR A 182 -5.57 7.03 9.33
N GLY A 183 -6.16 8.15 9.74
CA GLY A 183 -5.72 9.48 9.34
C GLY A 183 -4.27 9.78 9.75
N SER A 184 -3.91 9.48 10.98
CA SER A 184 -2.55 9.67 11.52
C SER A 184 -1.52 8.80 10.79
N MET A 185 -1.84 7.51 10.59
CA MET A 185 -1.00 6.53 9.92
C MET A 185 -0.78 6.89 8.44
N MET A 186 -1.85 7.21 7.71
CA MET A 186 -1.76 7.53 6.28
C MET A 186 -0.95 8.81 6.03
N LEU A 187 -1.12 9.84 6.85
CA LEU A 187 -0.33 11.07 6.72
C LEU A 187 1.16 10.80 6.98
N ALA A 188 1.48 10.03 8.01
CA ALA A 188 2.87 9.69 8.37
C ALA A 188 3.56 8.87 7.26
N LEU A 189 2.89 7.84 6.73
CA LEU A 189 3.45 6.95 5.70
C LEU A 189 3.50 7.57 4.29
N SER A 190 2.79 8.69 4.06
CA SER A 190 2.81 9.38 2.75
C SER A 190 4.11 10.14 2.49
N GLU A 191 4.93 10.39 3.50
CA GLU A 191 6.20 11.13 3.42
C GLU A 191 6.06 12.43 2.59
N THR A 192 5.13 13.30 2.99
CA THR A 192 4.81 14.51 2.19
C THR A 192 5.89 15.59 2.23
N GLY A 193 6.88 15.47 3.11
CA GLY A 193 7.91 16.49 3.35
C GLY A 193 7.40 17.74 4.09
N ARG A 194 6.10 17.82 4.43
CA ARG A 194 5.55 19.01 5.08
C ARG A 194 6.16 19.26 6.46
N ILE A 195 6.33 18.22 7.27
CA ILE A 195 6.91 18.35 8.60
C ILE A 195 8.38 18.77 8.54
N ASP A 196 9.09 18.34 7.51
CA ASP A 196 10.51 18.68 7.28
C ASP A 196 10.64 20.23 7.14
N GLN A 197 9.78 20.82 6.30
CA GLN A 197 9.77 22.27 6.08
C GLN A 197 9.25 23.04 7.31
N LEU A 198 8.17 22.55 7.93
CA LEU A 198 7.54 23.22 9.08
C LEU A 198 8.46 23.29 10.30
N SER A 199 9.33 22.30 10.47
CA SER A 199 10.24 22.17 11.61
C SER A 199 11.67 22.62 11.29
N ASP A 200 11.91 23.28 10.15
CA ASP A 200 13.25 23.66 9.66
C ASP A 200 14.25 22.48 9.70
N GLY A 201 13.77 21.28 9.36
CA GLY A 201 14.55 20.05 9.30
C GLY A 201 14.77 19.35 10.65
N LEU A 202 14.19 19.83 11.74
CA LEU A 202 14.25 19.17 13.06
C LEU A 202 13.55 17.79 13.04
N CYS A 203 12.46 17.69 12.30
CA CYS A 203 11.75 16.43 12.05
C CYS A 203 11.86 16.09 10.56
N ARG A 204 12.00 14.79 10.25
CA ARG A 204 12.03 14.31 8.87
C ARG A 204 10.92 13.29 8.64
N SER A 205 10.09 13.53 7.63
CA SER A 205 9.00 12.62 7.25
C SER A 205 9.50 11.24 6.79
N SER A 206 10.75 11.14 6.36
CA SER A 206 11.39 9.87 5.97
C SER A 206 12.02 9.09 7.14
N ASP A 207 12.05 9.66 8.36
CA ASP A 207 12.56 8.96 9.55
C ASP A 207 11.48 8.03 10.12
N MET A 208 11.36 6.84 9.52
CA MET A 208 10.34 5.85 9.90
C MET A 208 10.57 5.27 11.30
N GLN A 209 11.78 5.29 11.84
CA GLN A 209 12.02 4.88 13.22
C GLN A 209 11.46 5.92 14.20
N ALA A 210 11.68 7.20 13.92
CA ALA A 210 11.08 8.28 14.71
C ALA A 210 9.56 8.29 14.61
N VAL A 211 9.00 8.00 13.41
CA VAL A 211 7.56 7.81 13.18
C VAL A 211 7.04 6.66 14.03
N ARG A 212 7.68 5.47 13.97
CA ARG A 212 7.27 4.29 14.77
C ARG A 212 7.15 4.63 16.25
N ALA A 213 8.22 5.14 16.83
CA ALA A 213 8.27 5.42 18.26
C ALA A 213 7.18 6.39 18.73
N ARG A 214 6.83 7.38 17.92
CA ARG A 214 5.88 8.45 18.30
C ARG A 214 4.45 8.12 17.90
N LEU A 215 4.24 7.60 16.69
CA LEU A 215 2.91 7.29 16.18
C LEU A 215 2.22 6.24 17.04
N PHE A 216 2.94 5.19 17.44
CA PHE A 216 2.38 4.10 18.23
C PHE A 216 1.96 4.59 19.60
N ALA A 217 2.84 5.32 20.29
CA ALA A 217 2.51 5.92 21.59
C ALA A 217 1.35 6.92 21.50
N TYR A 218 1.33 7.76 20.46
CA TYR A 218 0.25 8.73 20.22
C TYR A 218 -1.09 8.03 19.98
N CYS A 219 -1.12 7.01 19.12
CA CYS A 219 -2.35 6.28 18.82
C CYS A 219 -2.84 5.49 20.04
N ALA A 220 -1.97 4.80 20.76
CA ALA A 220 -2.37 4.04 21.94
C ALA A 220 -2.94 4.94 23.03
N ALA A 221 -2.26 6.03 23.38
CA ALA A 221 -2.74 6.99 24.37
C ALA A 221 -4.06 7.66 23.93
N GLY A 222 -4.20 7.99 22.65
CA GLY A 222 -5.43 8.57 22.10
C GLY A 222 -6.63 7.63 22.23
N ILE A 223 -6.44 6.36 21.89
CA ILE A 223 -7.48 5.33 21.99
C ILE A 223 -7.90 5.14 23.45
N GLN A 224 -6.94 4.97 24.35
CA GLN A 224 -7.21 4.80 25.79
C GLN A 224 -7.97 6.01 26.36
N GLU A 225 -7.60 7.22 25.96
CA GLU A 225 -8.24 8.45 26.46
C GLU A 225 -9.67 8.63 25.91
N VAL A 226 -9.93 8.29 24.64
CA VAL A 226 -11.28 8.32 24.08
C VAL A 226 -12.21 7.38 24.84
N VAL A 227 -11.79 6.13 25.03
CA VAL A 227 -12.58 5.13 25.77
C VAL A 227 -12.81 5.55 27.22
N ARG A 228 -11.79 6.12 27.88
CA ARG A 228 -11.90 6.59 29.27
C ARG A 228 -12.91 7.73 29.44
N ARG A 229 -13.06 8.61 28.44
CA ARG A 229 -13.97 9.78 28.50
C ARG A 229 -15.41 9.46 28.16
N HIS A 230 -15.64 8.38 27.45
CA HIS A 230 -16.95 7.94 27.01
C HIS A 230 -17.29 6.56 27.61
N PRO A 231 -17.28 6.42 28.98
CA PRO A 231 -17.80 5.20 29.58
C PRO A 231 -19.30 5.12 29.27
N GLU A 232 -19.80 3.92 29.09
CA GLU A 232 -21.19 3.60 28.68
C GLU A 232 -22.20 4.68 29.08
N ALA A 233 -22.95 5.21 28.06
CA ALA A 233 -24.11 6.08 28.29
C ALA A 233 -25.38 5.25 28.40
#